data_5fbbd6eaae5b6c9af08d3b7d0e3f4a61
#
_entry.id   5fbbd6eaae5b6c9af08d3b7d0e3f4a61
#
_cell.length_a   1.000
_cell.length_b   1.000
_cell.length_c   1.000
_cell.angle_alpha   90.00
_cell.angle_beta   90.00
_cell.angle_gamma   90.00
#
_symmetry.space_group_name_H-M   'P 1'
#
loop_
_entity.id
_entity.type
_entity.pdbx_description
1 polymer ?
#
loop_
_entity_poly.entity_id
_entity_poly.type
_entity_poly.pdbx_seq_one_letter_code
_entity_poly.pdbx_strand_id
1 'polypeptide(L)'
;MKNRISIKCDEVKLLNSDEKIIVSLSDKFDIYDVTKINIFVRESTSIEFDFKCKCESKYDIAIELDDNVCADLFINKDVKNIKVQYKYYIKSNCTLNINKFYECKCVRELDLIYLNGVNSKIYYDFKTLGLGKQKYDIMVYHNFKDTTSEIKNKGVSIGKGNITFNVTGIVYKGIKNCNLNQNNKIVNMNDVENIIKPVLIIDEQDVVANHSAYIGKFDSDEIFYMTSRGINELDAIKLLLEGFLRTDNIDVAKKIDKYWR
;
A
#
# COMPACT_ATOMS: atom_id res chain seq x y z
N MET A 1 15.87 14.12 9.62
CA MET A 1 14.52 14.62 9.98
C MET A 1 13.54 13.99 9.00
N LYS A 2 12.40 13.46 9.40
CA LYS A 2 11.45 12.86 8.45
C LYS A 2 10.58 13.95 7.84
N ASN A 3 10.47 13.97 6.52
CA ASN A 3 9.50 14.83 5.84
C ASN A 3 8.10 14.36 6.16
N ARG A 4 7.22 15.24 6.61
CA ARG A 4 5.86 14.86 7.02
C ARG A 4 4.81 15.73 6.36
N ILE A 5 3.87 15.08 5.68
CA ILE A 5 2.74 15.70 4.99
C ILE A 5 1.45 15.27 5.71
N SER A 6 0.75 16.21 6.30
CA SER A 6 -0.55 15.99 6.94
C SER A 6 -1.66 16.42 6.00
N ILE A 7 -2.62 15.53 5.76
CA ILE A 7 -3.76 15.75 4.88
C ILE A 7 -5.04 15.61 5.70
N LYS A 8 -5.72 16.73 5.90
CA LYS A 8 -7.00 16.79 6.64
C LYS A 8 -8.09 17.34 5.73
N CYS A 9 -8.91 16.46 5.15
CA CYS A 9 -9.93 16.83 4.18
C CYS A 9 -9.31 17.66 3.04
N ASP A 10 -9.59 18.95 2.99
CA ASP A 10 -9.12 19.84 1.94
C ASP A 10 -7.82 20.57 2.26
N GLU A 11 -7.27 20.35 3.46
CA GLU A 11 -6.08 21.02 3.92
C GLU A 11 -4.87 20.10 3.84
N VAL A 12 -3.86 20.48 3.05
CA VAL A 12 -2.57 19.82 2.95
C VAL A 12 -1.53 20.67 3.64
N LYS A 13 -0.91 20.14 4.69
CA LYS A 13 0.14 20.83 5.45
C LYS A 13 1.44 20.06 5.36
N LEU A 14 2.48 20.75 4.93
CA LEU A 14 3.84 20.28 5.05
C LEU A 14 4.34 20.64 6.47
N LEU A 15 4.41 19.66 7.36
CA LEU A 15 4.76 19.88 8.76
C LEU A 15 6.27 19.99 8.98
N ASN A 16 7.04 19.16 8.25
CA ASN A 16 8.49 19.20 8.21
C ASN A 16 8.93 18.94 6.78
N SER A 17 9.84 19.71 6.24
CA SER A 17 10.50 19.43 4.97
C SER A 17 11.96 19.78 5.05
N ASP A 18 12.79 18.99 4.40
CA ASP A 18 14.16 19.32 4.06
C ASP A 18 14.23 19.68 2.55
N GLU A 19 15.38 20.16 2.09
CA GLU A 19 15.60 20.53 0.68
C GLU A 19 15.63 19.32 -0.28
N LYS A 20 15.53 18.11 0.27
CA LYS A 20 15.58 16.84 -0.48
C LYS A 20 14.30 16.57 -1.25
N ILE A 21 13.21 17.21 -0.88
CA ILE A 21 11.92 17.09 -1.56
C ILE A 21 11.39 18.47 -1.98
N ILE A 22 10.71 18.49 -3.14
CA ILE A 22 9.90 19.62 -3.57
C ILE A 22 8.46 19.16 -3.60
N VAL A 23 7.58 19.87 -2.90
CA VAL A 23 6.14 19.61 -2.89
C VAL A 23 5.43 20.76 -3.59
N SER A 24 4.69 20.44 -4.65
CA SER A 24 3.80 21.39 -5.31
C SER A 24 2.35 20.96 -5.17
N LEU A 25 1.49 21.91 -4.82
CA LEU A 25 0.06 21.73 -4.72
C LEU A 25 -0.59 22.49 -5.90
N SER A 26 -1.51 21.85 -6.60
CA SER A 26 -2.35 22.57 -7.54
C SER A 26 -3.62 23.07 -6.83
N ASP A 27 -4.01 24.31 -7.13
CA ASP A 27 -5.27 24.83 -6.66
C ASP A 27 -6.45 23.98 -7.17
N LYS A 28 -7.53 23.95 -6.38
CA LYS A 28 -8.76 23.19 -6.66
C LYS A 28 -9.58 23.75 -7.83
N PHE A 29 -8.99 23.88 -9.01
CA PHE A 29 -9.71 24.38 -10.20
C PHE A 29 -10.22 23.26 -11.13
N ASP A 30 -10.27 22.02 -10.65
CA ASP A 30 -10.82 20.94 -11.44
C ASP A 30 -12.31 20.75 -11.14
N ILE A 31 -13.14 20.69 -12.18
CA ILE A 31 -14.59 20.43 -12.12
C ILE A 31 -14.93 19.16 -11.29
N TYR A 32 -13.95 18.34 -10.97
CA TYR A 32 -14.09 17.09 -10.23
C TYR A 32 -13.70 17.16 -8.74
N ASP A 33 -13.34 18.34 -8.23
CA ASP A 33 -12.95 18.56 -6.82
C ASP A 33 -11.82 17.62 -6.34
N VAL A 34 -10.78 17.46 -7.17
CA VAL A 34 -9.63 16.61 -6.90
C VAL A 34 -8.45 17.47 -6.44
N THR A 35 -7.89 17.15 -5.28
CA THR A 35 -6.64 17.78 -4.80
C THR A 35 -5.45 17.08 -5.44
N LYS A 36 -4.63 17.82 -6.20
CA LYS A 36 -3.41 17.30 -6.84
C LYS A 36 -2.17 17.66 -6.01
N ILE A 37 -1.33 16.67 -5.77
CA ILE A 37 -0.08 16.82 -5.01
C ILE A 37 1.04 16.22 -5.86
N ASN A 38 2.06 17.01 -6.18
CA ASN A 38 3.26 16.50 -6.84
C ASN A 38 4.45 16.61 -5.90
N ILE A 39 5.23 15.55 -5.80
CA ILE A 39 6.41 15.44 -4.95
C ILE A 39 7.58 14.99 -5.80
N PHE A 40 8.63 15.80 -5.82
CA PHE A 40 9.90 15.47 -6.45
C PHE A 40 10.92 15.17 -5.36
N VAL A 41 11.48 13.96 -5.40
CA VAL A 41 12.48 13.49 -4.44
C VAL A 41 13.84 13.57 -5.10
N ARG A 42 14.67 14.52 -4.65
CA ARG A 42 15.99 14.81 -5.23
C ARG A 42 17.12 14.02 -4.59
N GLU A 43 16.99 13.73 -3.30
CA GLU A 43 17.97 12.98 -2.53
C GLU A 43 17.29 11.93 -1.66
N SER A 44 18.05 10.92 -1.25
CA SER A 44 17.56 9.83 -0.42
C SER A 44 16.99 10.34 0.91
N THR A 45 15.74 10.00 1.17
CA THR A 45 14.98 10.51 2.31
C THR A 45 13.80 9.64 2.68
N SER A 46 13.16 9.94 3.82
CA SER A 46 11.90 9.33 4.26
C SER A 46 10.77 10.35 4.28
N ILE A 47 9.59 9.96 3.76
CA ILE A 47 8.40 10.79 3.67
C ILE A 47 7.26 10.09 4.38
N GLU A 48 6.56 10.80 5.24
CA GLU A 48 5.38 10.31 5.96
C GLU A 48 4.13 11.07 5.53
N PHE A 49 3.12 10.35 5.08
CA PHE A 49 1.77 10.85 4.82
C PHE A 49 0.81 10.41 5.90
N ASP A 50 0.09 11.36 6.47
CA ASP A 50 -0.92 11.12 7.49
C ASP A 50 -2.27 11.68 7.04
N PHE A 51 -3.18 10.79 6.64
CA PHE A 51 -4.52 11.14 6.18
C PHE A 51 -5.53 11.01 7.33
N LYS A 52 -6.20 12.10 7.68
CA LYS A 52 -7.23 12.16 8.72
C LYS A 52 -8.46 12.91 8.20
N CYS A 53 -9.26 12.23 7.36
CA CYS A 53 -10.44 12.83 6.76
C CYS A 53 -11.73 12.19 7.27
N LYS A 54 -12.70 13.03 7.66
CA LYS A 54 -14.06 12.59 8.03
C LYS A 54 -15.07 12.73 6.89
N CYS A 55 -14.75 13.53 5.89
CA CYS A 55 -15.52 13.78 4.68
C CYS A 55 -15.07 12.88 3.51
N GLU A 56 -15.84 12.83 2.45
CA GLU A 56 -15.40 12.25 1.18
C GLU A 56 -14.35 13.15 0.55
N SER A 57 -13.23 12.57 0.15
CA SER A 57 -12.11 13.33 -0.41
C SER A 57 -11.49 12.58 -1.59
N LYS A 58 -10.99 13.33 -2.59
CA LYS A 58 -10.37 12.79 -3.79
C LYS A 58 -8.97 13.40 -3.95
N TYR A 59 -7.98 12.55 -4.21
CA TYR A 59 -6.59 12.98 -4.40
C TYR A 59 -5.97 12.33 -5.63
N ASP A 60 -5.13 13.11 -6.35
CA ASP A 60 -4.18 12.62 -7.35
C ASP A 60 -2.78 13.02 -6.87
N ILE A 61 -1.97 12.02 -6.54
CA ILE A 61 -0.66 12.23 -5.90
C ILE A 61 0.39 11.63 -6.82
N ALA A 62 1.29 12.45 -7.33
CA ALA A 62 2.44 12.01 -8.12
C ALA A 62 3.72 12.14 -7.29
N ILE A 63 4.53 11.08 -7.30
CA ILE A 63 5.81 11.01 -6.61
C ILE A 63 6.86 10.59 -7.63
N GLU A 64 7.84 11.44 -7.85
CA GLU A 64 8.92 11.23 -8.80
C GLU A 64 10.26 11.23 -8.08
N LEU A 65 11.08 10.19 -8.29
CA LEU A 65 12.43 10.08 -7.77
C LEU A 65 13.42 10.46 -8.85
N ASP A 66 14.40 11.31 -8.53
CA ASP A 66 15.57 11.52 -9.38
C ASP A 66 16.49 10.30 -9.37
N ASP A 67 17.40 10.20 -10.34
CA ASP A 67 18.31 9.06 -10.45
C ASP A 67 19.16 8.83 -9.20
N ASN A 68 19.42 7.57 -8.86
CA ASN A 68 20.23 7.13 -7.72
C ASN A 68 19.63 7.49 -6.34
N VAL A 69 18.32 7.68 -6.26
CA VAL A 69 17.62 8.00 -5.01
C VAL A 69 17.06 6.74 -4.36
N CYS A 70 17.23 6.63 -3.03
CA CYS A 70 16.54 5.68 -2.18
C CYS A 70 15.54 6.41 -1.29
N ALA A 71 14.25 6.08 -1.40
CA ALA A 71 13.21 6.75 -0.61
C ALA A 71 12.32 5.74 0.14
N ASP A 72 12.01 6.08 1.40
CA ASP A 72 11.05 5.37 2.23
C ASP A 72 9.77 6.19 2.33
N LEU A 73 8.65 5.60 1.97
CA LEU A 73 7.35 6.22 1.99
C LEU A 73 6.43 5.50 2.99
N PHE A 74 5.96 6.23 3.98
CA PHE A 74 5.02 5.73 4.99
C PHE A 74 3.67 6.41 4.80
N ILE A 75 2.61 5.65 4.54
CA ILE A 75 1.27 6.19 4.29
C ILE A 75 0.29 5.60 5.29
N ASN A 76 -0.22 6.45 6.18
CA ASN A 76 -1.22 6.09 7.16
C ASN A 76 -2.57 6.72 6.81
N LYS A 77 -3.63 5.91 6.79
CA LYS A 77 -5.00 6.40 6.57
C LYS A 77 -5.95 5.94 7.67
N ASP A 78 -6.55 6.91 8.32
CA ASP A 78 -7.69 6.75 9.23
C ASP A 78 -8.83 7.64 8.71
N VAL A 79 -9.60 7.10 7.74
CA VAL A 79 -10.59 7.88 6.98
C VAL A 79 -11.88 7.09 6.78
N LYS A 80 -13.02 7.80 6.64
CA LYS A 80 -14.30 7.15 6.37
C LYS A 80 -14.49 6.79 4.90
N ASN A 81 -14.20 7.73 4.01
CA ASN A 81 -14.42 7.57 2.57
C ASN A 81 -13.36 8.35 1.79
N ILE A 82 -12.61 7.65 0.93
CA ILE A 82 -11.55 8.27 0.15
C ILE A 82 -11.43 7.63 -1.23
N LYS A 83 -11.21 8.47 -2.24
CA LYS A 83 -10.72 8.06 -3.55
C LYS A 83 -9.35 8.67 -3.76
N VAL A 84 -8.36 7.86 -4.08
CA VAL A 84 -7.01 8.35 -4.32
C VAL A 84 -6.35 7.60 -5.48
N GLN A 85 -5.62 8.36 -6.29
CA GLN A 85 -4.72 7.82 -7.29
C GLN A 85 -3.30 8.22 -6.92
N TYR A 86 -2.41 7.26 -6.89
CA TYR A 86 -0.98 7.49 -6.79
C TYR A 86 -0.30 7.16 -8.12
N LYS A 87 0.68 7.97 -8.48
CA LYS A 87 1.59 7.74 -9.60
C LYS A 87 3.02 7.80 -9.08
N TYR A 88 3.75 6.71 -9.21
CA TYR A 88 5.14 6.61 -8.77
C TYR A 88 6.03 6.48 -10.00
N TYR A 89 6.95 7.44 -10.18
CA TYR A 89 7.92 7.44 -11.28
C TYR A 89 9.30 7.18 -10.69
N ILE A 90 9.85 6.00 -10.97
CA ILE A 90 11.09 5.51 -10.37
C ILE A 90 12.14 5.43 -11.48
N LYS A 91 13.13 6.34 -11.43
CA LYS A 91 14.21 6.46 -12.41
C LYS A 91 15.33 5.45 -12.16
N SER A 92 16.48 5.63 -12.84
CA SER A 92 17.57 4.65 -12.82
C SER A 92 18.27 4.56 -11.46
N ASN A 93 18.62 3.32 -11.06
CA ASN A 93 19.28 2.99 -9.80
C ASN A 93 18.53 3.46 -8.55
N CYS A 94 17.21 3.65 -8.66
CA CYS A 94 16.37 4.07 -7.54
C CYS A 94 15.76 2.88 -6.81
N THR A 95 15.57 3.06 -5.52
CA THR A 95 14.77 2.14 -4.69
C THR A 95 13.68 2.91 -3.97
N LEU A 96 12.43 2.51 -4.17
CA LEU A 96 11.28 3.04 -3.43
C LEU A 96 10.71 1.97 -2.51
N ASN A 97 10.77 2.22 -1.20
CA ASN A 97 10.11 1.39 -0.20
C ASN A 97 8.80 2.05 0.22
N ILE A 98 7.68 1.40 -0.01
CA ILE A 98 6.35 1.88 0.36
C ILE A 98 5.79 1.02 1.49
N ASN A 99 5.44 1.65 2.59
CA ASN A 99 4.77 1.04 3.72
C ASN A 99 3.42 1.73 3.94
N LYS A 100 2.31 1.02 3.69
CA LYS A 100 0.95 1.54 3.86
C LYS A 100 0.24 0.79 4.99
N PHE A 101 -0.44 1.55 5.86
CA PHE A 101 -1.38 0.98 6.83
C PHE A 101 -2.70 1.76 6.82
N TYR A 102 -3.81 1.08 6.56
CA TYR A 102 -5.11 1.71 6.46
C TYR A 102 -6.12 1.12 7.45
N GLU A 103 -6.82 2.01 8.13
CA GLU A 103 -8.01 1.71 8.93
C GLU A 103 -9.17 2.52 8.36
N CYS A 104 -9.85 1.97 7.36
CA CYS A 104 -10.79 2.72 6.54
C CYS A 104 -12.13 1.99 6.38
N LYS A 105 -13.23 2.75 6.19
CA LYS A 105 -14.53 2.17 5.83
C LYS A 105 -14.62 1.95 4.33
N CYS A 106 -14.52 3.03 3.55
CA CYS A 106 -14.65 2.96 2.11
C CYS A 106 -13.41 3.55 1.44
N VAL A 107 -12.75 2.75 0.61
CA VAL A 107 -11.56 3.17 -0.14
C VAL A 107 -11.70 2.73 -1.59
N ARG A 108 -11.35 3.65 -2.50
CA ARG A 108 -11.03 3.32 -3.88
C ARG A 108 -9.67 3.91 -4.19
N GLU A 109 -8.68 3.05 -4.33
CA GLU A 109 -7.29 3.43 -4.59
C GLU A 109 -6.79 2.82 -5.89
N LEU A 110 -6.06 3.63 -6.66
CA LEU A 110 -5.35 3.22 -7.85
C LEU A 110 -3.88 3.61 -7.69
N ASP A 111 -3.00 2.62 -7.68
CA ASP A 111 -1.55 2.81 -7.67
C ASP A 111 -0.99 2.48 -9.05
N LEU A 112 -0.41 3.47 -9.72
CA LEU A 112 0.30 3.34 -10.98
C LEU A 112 1.79 3.48 -10.72
N ILE A 113 2.54 2.40 -10.88
CA ILE A 113 3.97 2.32 -10.56
C ILE A 113 4.74 2.12 -11.85
N TYR A 114 5.61 3.07 -12.16
CA TYR A 114 6.42 3.08 -13.37
C TYR A 114 7.89 2.93 -13.01
N LEU A 115 8.47 1.78 -13.32
CA LEU A 115 9.91 1.53 -13.23
C LEU A 115 10.56 2.04 -14.51
N ASN A 116 10.87 3.34 -14.52
CA ASN A 116 11.27 4.11 -15.71
C ASN A 116 12.80 4.25 -15.87
N GLY A 117 13.57 3.41 -15.20
CA GLY A 117 15.02 3.43 -15.33
C GLY A 117 15.63 2.05 -15.09
N VAL A 118 16.83 1.85 -15.62
CA VAL A 118 17.60 0.63 -15.39
C VAL A 118 17.88 0.45 -13.91
N ASN A 119 17.78 -0.80 -13.41
CA ASN A 119 18.01 -1.14 -11.99
C ASN A 119 17.08 -0.40 -11.02
N SER A 120 15.89 0.02 -11.46
CA SER A 120 14.89 0.59 -10.55
C SER A 120 14.15 -0.50 -9.79
N LYS A 121 13.86 -0.24 -8.51
CA LYS A 121 13.26 -1.23 -7.60
C LYS A 121 12.12 -0.62 -6.79
N ILE A 122 11.08 -1.42 -6.58
CA ILE A 122 10.01 -1.10 -5.64
C ILE A 122 9.75 -2.26 -4.68
N TYR A 123 9.67 -1.93 -3.40
CA TYR A 123 9.21 -2.79 -2.32
C TYR A 123 7.95 -2.17 -1.72
N TYR A 124 6.82 -2.82 -1.93
CA TYR A 124 5.51 -2.32 -1.56
C TYR A 124 4.89 -3.25 -0.52
N ASP A 125 4.77 -2.78 0.72
CA ASP A 125 4.15 -3.49 1.85
C ASP A 125 2.89 -2.75 2.30
N PHE A 126 1.73 -3.31 1.99
CA PHE A 126 0.43 -2.73 2.28
C PHE A 126 -0.37 -3.60 3.24
N LYS A 127 -0.91 -2.95 4.25
CA LYS A 127 -1.77 -3.58 5.26
C LYS A 127 -3.05 -2.79 5.45
N THR A 128 -4.19 -3.48 5.57
CA THR A 128 -5.48 -2.82 5.79
C THR A 128 -6.40 -3.59 6.72
N LEU A 129 -7.10 -2.82 7.57
CA LEU A 129 -8.29 -3.25 8.29
C LEU A 129 -9.53 -2.82 7.48
N GLY A 130 -10.21 -3.78 6.90
CA GLY A 130 -11.39 -3.57 6.07
C GLY A 130 -12.65 -3.50 6.91
N LEU A 131 -13.15 -2.28 7.13
CA LEU A 131 -14.37 -1.98 7.91
C LEU A 131 -15.60 -1.75 7.03
N GLY A 132 -15.42 -1.70 5.73
CA GLY A 132 -16.43 -1.49 4.71
C GLY A 132 -15.89 -1.83 3.34
N LYS A 133 -16.41 -1.24 2.26
CA LYS A 133 -16.02 -1.58 0.90
C LYS A 133 -14.69 -0.93 0.52
N GLN A 134 -13.67 -1.76 0.31
CA GLN A 134 -12.33 -1.30 -0.05
C GLN A 134 -11.89 -1.97 -1.36
N LYS A 135 -11.44 -1.16 -2.32
CA LYS A 135 -10.91 -1.63 -3.60
C LYS A 135 -9.56 -0.98 -3.87
N TYR A 136 -8.58 -1.81 -4.18
CA TYR A 136 -7.20 -1.44 -4.46
C TYR A 136 -6.80 -2.03 -5.80
N ASP A 137 -6.53 -1.15 -6.77
CA ASP A 137 -6.02 -1.48 -8.09
C ASP A 137 -4.54 -1.07 -8.14
N ILE A 138 -3.62 -2.02 -8.24
CA ILE A 138 -2.17 -1.80 -8.23
C ILE A 138 -1.62 -2.29 -9.57
N MET A 139 -0.99 -1.39 -10.34
CA MET A 139 -0.40 -1.70 -11.63
C MET A 139 1.07 -1.33 -11.64
N VAL A 140 1.93 -2.30 -11.94
CA VAL A 140 3.39 -2.11 -12.00
C VAL A 140 3.86 -2.31 -13.44
N TYR A 141 4.44 -1.26 -13.99
CA TYR A 141 5.01 -1.23 -15.34
C TYR A 141 6.52 -1.33 -15.25
N HIS A 142 7.08 -2.42 -15.72
CA HIS A 142 8.51 -2.59 -15.93
C HIS A 142 8.86 -2.06 -17.31
N ASN A 143 9.29 -0.79 -17.38
CA ASN A 143 9.58 -0.11 -18.65
C ASN A 143 11.05 -0.20 -19.05
N PHE A 144 11.92 -0.69 -18.16
CA PHE A 144 13.36 -0.86 -18.39
C PHE A 144 13.84 -2.21 -17.86
N LYS A 145 15.00 -2.66 -18.37
CA LYS A 145 15.67 -3.88 -17.92
C LYS A 145 16.20 -3.78 -16.49
N ASP A 146 16.53 -4.92 -15.92
CA ASP A 146 17.14 -5.04 -14.59
C ASP A 146 16.26 -4.46 -13.46
N THR A 147 14.94 -4.51 -13.62
CA THR A 147 14.00 -3.91 -12.67
C THR A 147 13.36 -4.95 -11.74
N THR A 148 13.04 -4.51 -10.51
CA THR A 148 12.47 -5.39 -9.48
C THR A 148 11.21 -4.78 -8.88
N SER A 149 10.16 -5.60 -8.76
CA SER A 149 8.96 -5.26 -7.99
C SER A 149 8.58 -6.37 -7.01
N GLU A 150 8.45 -6.02 -5.75
CA GLU A 150 7.97 -6.89 -4.70
C GLU A 150 6.72 -6.26 -4.05
N ILE A 151 5.55 -6.83 -4.33
CA ILE A 151 4.25 -6.33 -3.87
C ILE A 151 3.69 -7.28 -2.82
N LYS A 152 3.51 -6.80 -1.60
CA LYS A 152 2.92 -7.55 -0.48
C LYS A 152 1.67 -6.83 0.01
N ASN A 153 0.51 -7.48 -0.14
CA ASN A 153 -0.77 -6.95 0.33
C ASN A 153 -1.35 -7.87 1.40
N LYS A 154 -1.69 -7.30 2.55
CA LYS A 154 -2.34 -8.00 3.66
C LYS A 154 -3.61 -7.26 4.07
N GLY A 155 -4.73 -7.95 4.05
CA GLY A 155 -6.02 -7.42 4.47
C GLY A 155 -6.66 -8.25 5.56
N VAL A 156 -7.34 -7.59 6.49
CA VAL A 156 -8.23 -8.26 7.44
C VAL A 156 -9.62 -7.67 7.28
N SER A 157 -10.60 -8.50 6.89
CA SER A 157 -11.99 -8.07 6.74
C SER A 157 -12.77 -8.29 8.03
N ILE A 158 -13.41 -7.21 8.53
CA ILE A 158 -14.09 -7.18 9.83
C ILE A 158 -15.55 -6.73 9.64
N GLY A 159 -16.47 -7.36 10.35
CA GLY A 159 -17.88 -6.96 10.36
C GLY A 159 -18.52 -7.07 8.97
N LYS A 160 -18.80 -5.94 8.31
CA LYS A 160 -19.29 -5.89 6.92
C LYS A 160 -18.21 -5.51 5.92
N GLY A 161 -16.96 -5.59 6.32
CA GLY A 161 -15.81 -5.23 5.49
C GLY A 161 -15.63 -6.17 4.32
N ASN A 162 -15.40 -5.60 3.14
CA ASN A 162 -15.11 -6.31 1.90
C ASN A 162 -13.85 -5.69 1.27
N ILE A 163 -12.86 -6.52 0.97
CA ILE A 163 -11.58 -6.08 0.42
C ILE A 163 -11.38 -6.69 -0.97
N THR A 164 -11.02 -5.86 -1.92
CA THR A 164 -10.61 -6.28 -3.26
C THR A 164 -9.18 -5.83 -3.54
N PHE A 165 -8.28 -6.77 -3.83
CA PHE A 165 -6.93 -6.53 -4.36
C PHE A 165 -6.88 -6.97 -5.82
N ASN A 166 -6.68 -6.02 -6.74
CA ASN A 166 -6.33 -6.28 -8.13
C ASN A 166 -4.88 -5.85 -8.33
N VAL A 167 -3.99 -6.79 -8.64
CA VAL A 167 -2.55 -6.52 -8.73
C VAL A 167 -2.05 -6.99 -10.08
N THR A 168 -1.57 -6.06 -10.91
CA THR A 168 -1.12 -6.35 -12.27
C THR A 168 0.36 -5.98 -12.43
N GLY A 169 1.18 -6.95 -12.83
CA GLY A 169 2.57 -6.73 -13.23
C GLY A 169 2.68 -6.83 -14.76
N ILE A 170 3.39 -5.89 -15.38
CA ILE A 170 3.47 -5.75 -16.85
C ILE A 170 4.92 -5.66 -17.27
N VAL A 171 5.33 -6.55 -18.19
CA VAL A 171 6.64 -6.53 -18.86
C VAL A 171 6.42 -6.70 -20.36
N TYR A 172 6.81 -5.70 -21.14
CA TYR A 172 6.71 -5.77 -22.59
C TYR A 172 7.94 -6.44 -23.23
N LYS A 173 7.77 -6.88 -24.44
CA LYS A 173 8.83 -7.49 -25.25
C LYS A 173 10.09 -6.62 -25.31
N GLY A 174 11.24 -7.23 -25.14
CA GLY A 174 12.56 -6.57 -25.14
C GLY A 174 13.00 -6.03 -23.77
N ILE A 175 12.14 -6.07 -22.76
CA ILE A 175 12.46 -5.64 -21.38
C ILE A 175 12.93 -6.85 -20.57
N LYS A 176 14.24 -7.03 -20.45
CA LYS A 176 14.88 -8.24 -19.91
C LYS A 176 15.30 -8.12 -18.46
N ASN A 177 15.59 -9.27 -17.84
CA ASN A 177 16.12 -9.39 -16.47
C ASN A 177 15.25 -8.68 -15.42
N CYS A 178 13.92 -8.83 -15.56
CA CYS A 178 12.97 -8.28 -14.61
C CYS A 178 12.58 -9.33 -13.57
N ASN A 179 12.37 -8.88 -12.32
CA ASN A 179 11.91 -9.72 -11.23
C ASN A 179 10.60 -9.16 -10.66
N LEU A 180 9.50 -9.94 -10.77
CA LEU A 180 8.16 -9.58 -10.30
C LEU A 180 7.70 -10.58 -9.26
N ASN A 181 7.36 -10.12 -8.06
CA ASN A 181 6.78 -10.95 -7.02
C ASN A 181 5.54 -10.28 -6.42
N GLN A 182 4.41 -11.01 -6.42
CA GLN A 182 3.15 -10.54 -5.84
C GLN A 182 2.68 -11.53 -4.77
N ASN A 183 2.52 -11.06 -3.54
CA ASN A 183 2.01 -11.85 -2.43
C ASN A 183 0.80 -11.16 -1.80
N ASN A 184 -0.39 -11.75 -1.99
CA ASN A 184 -1.64 -11.15 -1.59
C ASN A 184 -2.37 -12.06 -0.62
N LYS A 185 -2.69 -11.56 0.58
CA LYS A 185 -3.39 -12.34 1.60
C LYS A 185 -4.53 -11.55 2.22
N ILE A 186 -5.70 -12.17 2.37
CA ILE A 186 -6.83 -11.62 3.12
C ILE A 186 -7.27 -12.65 4.16
N VAL A 187 -7.30 -12.20 5.43
CA VAL A 187 -7.88 -12.96 6.53
C VAL A 187 -9.32 -12.53 6.74
N ASN A 188 -10.25 -13.49 6.65
CA ASN A 188 -11.68 -13.26 6.85
C ASN A 188 -12.05 -13.44 8.32
N MET A 189 -12.49 -12.34 8.95
CA MET A 189 -13.10 -12.37 10.28
C MET A 189 -14.63 -12.22 10.20
N ASN A 190 -15.18 -12.41 9.02
CA ASN A 190 -16.61 -12.32 8.70
C ASN A 190 -16.94 -13.28 7.54
N ASP A 191 -18.21 -13.35 7.13
CA ASP A 191 -18.67 -14.18 6.02
C ASP A 191 -18.89 -13.38 4.73
N VAL A 192 -18.25 -12.22 4.59
CA VAL A 192 -18.34 -11.36 3.40
C VAL A 192 -17.32 -11.80 2.35
N GLU A 193 -17.72 -11.81 1.08
CA GLU A 193 -16.84 -12.15 -0.03
C GLU A 193 -15.71 -11.10 -0.20
N ASN A 194 -14.48 -11.59 -0.20
CA ASN A 194 -13.29 -10.83 -0.55
C ASN A 194 -12.73 -11.30 -1.89
N ILE A 195 -11.98 -10.46 -2.57
CA ILE A 195 -11.48 -10.76 -3.92
C ILE A 195 -9.99 -10.45 -4.01
N ILE A 196 -9.21 -11.39 -4.55
CA ILE A 196 -7.83 -11.18 -4.98
C ILE A 196 -7.71 -11.58 -6.44
N LYS A 197 -7.21 -10.66 -7.29
CA LYS A 197 -6.95 -10.90 -8.72
C LYS A 197 -5.51 -10.52 -9.05
N PRO A 198 -4.54 -11.44 -8.86
CA PRO A 198 -3.19 -11.24 -9.32
C PRO A 198 -3.12 -11.51 -10.81
N VAL A 199 -2.49 -10.62 -11.58
CA VAL A 199 -2.33 -10.71 -13.03
C VAL A 199 -0.88 -10.45 -13.40
N LEU A 200 -0.33 -11.26 -14.29
CA LEU A 200 0.99 -11.07 -14.88
C LEU A 200 0.83 -11.01 -16.40
N ILE A 201 1.18 -9.87 -17.00
CA ILE A 201 1.18 -9.64 -18.45
C ILE A 201 2.64 -9.56 -18.86
N ILE A 202 3.19 -10.68 -19.34
CA ILE A 202 4.62 -10.82 -19.61
C ILE A 202 4.79 -11.29 -21.05
N ASP A 203 5.42 -10.45 -21.88
CA ASP A 203 5.72 -10.71 -23.28
C ASP A 203 7.25 -10.84 -23.51
N GLU A 204 7.98 -11.28 -22.47
CA GLU A 204 9.44 -11.48 -22.50
C GLU A 204 9.80 -12.78 -21.78
N GLN A 205 10.81 -13.51 -22.27
CA GLN A 205 11.21 -14.79 -21.70
C GLN A 205 12.24 -14.66 -20.57
N ASP A 206 13.06 -13.62 -20.61
CA ASP A 206 14.10 -13.36 -19.61
C ASP A 206 13.54 -12.57 -18.42
N VAL A 207 12.56 -13.18 -17.72
CA VAL A 207 11.83 -12.59 -16.59
C VAL A 207 11.58 -13.66 -15.54
N VAL A 208 11.77 -13.31 -14.27
CA VAL A 208 11.33 -14.10 -13.12
C VAL A 208 10.05 -13.47 -12.56
N ALA A 209 8.94 -14.21 -12.62
CA ALA A 209 7.66 -13.68 -12.17
C ALA A 209 6.86 -14.71 -11.38
N ASN A 210 6.42 -14.31 -10.20
CA ASN A 210 5.62 -15.13 -9.32
C ASN A 210 4.43 -14.33 -8.75
N HIS A 211 3.33 -15.02 -8.52
CA HIS A 211 2.24 -14.47 -7.72
C HIS A 211 1.66 -15.50 -6.75
N SER A 212 1.13 -15.02 -5.64
CA SER A 212 0.35 -15.82 -4.69
C SER A 212 -0.88 -15.07 -4.24
N ALA A 213 -1.95 -15.83 -3.97
CA ALA A 213 -3.20 -15.31 -3.43
C ALA A 213 -3.75 -16.27 -2.38
N TYR A 214 -4.14 -15.72 -1.23
CA TYR A 214 -4.79 -16.47 -0.16
C TYR A 214 -5.96 -15.66 0.41
N ILE A 215 -7.11 -16.28 0.48
CA ILE A 215 -8.29 -15.76 1.20
C ILE A 215 -8.79 -16.87 2.12
N GLY A 216 -8.81 -16.61 3.42
CA GLY A 216 -9.25 -17.63 4.39
C GLY A 216 -9.29 -17.09 5.81
N LYS A 217 -9.54 -17.98 6.75
CA LYS A 217 -9.40 -17.73 8.20
C LYS A 217 -7.99 -18.10 8.63
N PHE A 218 -7.62 -17.79 9.86
CA PHE A 218 -6.42 -18.37 10.47
C PHE A 218 -6.56 -19.88 10.58
N ASP A 219 -5.43 -20.57 10.53
CA ASP A 219 -5.40 -22.02 10.68
C ASP A 219 -5.90 -22.41 12.08
N SER A 220 -6.78 -23.40 12.12
CA SER A 220 -7.29 -23.97 13.37
C SER A 220 -6.17 -24.51 14.25
N ASP A 221 -5.10 -25.04 13.64
CA ASP A 221 -3.95 -25.61 14.36
C ASP A 221 -3.12 -24.50 15.03
N GLU A 222 -3.02 -23.31 14.41
CA GLU A 222 -2.37 -22.15 15.05
C GLU A 222 -3.16 -21.71 16.28
N ILE A 223 -4.49 -21.62 16.18
CA ILE A 223 -5.37 -21.25 17.31
C ILE A 223 -5.31 -22.34 18.39
N PHE A 224 -5.42 -23.61 18.02
CA PHE A 224 -5.32 -24.73 18.95
C PHE A 224 -3.97 -24.76 19.69
N TYR A 225 -2.87 -24.53 19.01
CA TYR A 225 -1.54 -24.45 19.64
C TYR A 225 -1.49 -23.39 20.74
N MET A 226 -2.05 -22.21 20.51
CA MET A 226 -2.06 -21.13 21.47
C MET A 226 -3.01 -21.42 22.65
N THR A 227 -4.21 -21.95 22.36
CA THR A 227 -5.18 -22.28 23.40
C THR A 227 -4.74 -23.43 24.27
N SER A 228 -4.04 -24.43 23.75
CA SER A 228 -3.43 -25.53 24.51
C SER A 228 -2.37 -25.08 25.52
N ARG A 229 -1.84 -23.83 25.34
CA ARG A 229 -0.90 -23.17 26.27
C ARG A 229 -1.57 -22.21 27.25
N GLY A 230 -2.89 -22.22 27.31
CA GLY A 230 -3.67 -21.42 28.27
C GLY A 230 -4.04 -20.01 27.80
N ILE A 231 -3.77 -19.67 26.52
CA ILE A 231 -4.23 -18.42 25.94
C ILE A 231 -5.70 -18.62 25.52
N ASN A 232 -6.62 -17.75 25.94
CA ASN A 232 -8.00 -17.87 25.48
C ASN A 232 -8.10 -17.60 23.98
N GLU A 233 -9.15 -18.12 23.33
CA GLU A 233 -9.29 -18.08 21.87
C GLU A 233 -9.30 -16.64 21.32
N LEU A 234 -9.97 -15.71 22.02
CA LEU A 234 -10.03 -14.31 21.58
C LEU A 234 -8.65 -13.66 21.58
N ASP A 235 -7.86 -13.88 22.63
CA ASP A 235 -6.50 -13.34 22.73
C ASP A 235 -5.56 -14.02 21.72
N ALA A 236 -5.74 -15.33 21.45
CA ALA A 236 -5.01 -16.03 20.41
C ALA A 236 -5.26 -15.39 19.04
N ILE A 237 -6.52 -15.14 18.68
CA ILE A 237 -6.88 -14.47 17.43
C ILE A 237 -6.28 -13.05 17.36
N LYS A 238 -6.33 -12.27 18.45
CA LYS A 238 -5.72 -10.94 18.48
C LYS A 238 -4.21 -11.00 18.22
N LEU A 239 -3.49 -11.90 18.88
CA LEU A 239 -2.05 -12.07 18.68
C LEU A 239 -1.70 -12.48 17.24
N LEU A 240 -2.49 -13.36 16.62
CA LEU A 240 -2.32 -13.74 15.22
C LEU A 240 -2.55 -12.54 14.29
N LEU A 241 -3.58 -11.73 14.56
CA LEU A 241 -3.87 -10.50 13.80
C LEU A 241 -2.74 -9.48 13.94
N GLU A 242 -2.21 -9.29 15.15
CA GLU A 242 -1.06 -8.41 15.39
C GLU A 242 0.17 -8.86 14.60
N GLY A 243 0.50 -10.15 14.65
CA GLY A 243 1.59 -10.72 13.87
C GLY A 243 1.39 -10.59 12.36
N PHE A 244 0.16 -10.82 11.88
CA PHE A 244 -0.19 -10.70 10.47
C PHE A 244 -0.09 -9.27 9.93
N LEU A 245 -0.54 -8.28 10.71
CA LEU A 245 -0.57 -6.85 10.32
C LEU A 245 0.63 -6.06 10.84
N ARG A 246 1.61 -6.70 11.49
CA ARG A 246 2.75 -6.02 12.12
C ARG A 246 3.44 -5.05 11.17
N THR A 247 3.69 -3.85 11.69
CA THR A 247 4.44 -2.78 11.00
C THR A 247 5.19 -1.94 12.04
N ASP A 248 6.36 -1.43 11.67
CA ASP A 248 7.27 -0.75 12.61
C ASP A 248 6.78 0.62 13.10
N ASN A 249 5.82 1.24 12.41
CA ASN A 249 5.43 2.62 12.65
C ASN A 249 4.04 2.79 13.30
N ILE A 250 3.33 1.69 13.60
CA ILE A 250 1.95 1.74 14.11
C ILE A 250 1.78 0.69 15.20
N ASP A 251 1.17 1.11 16.30
CA ASP A 251 0.68 0.21 17.33
C ASP A 251 -0.57 -0.52 16.84
N VAL A 252 -0.33 -1.67 16.19
CA VAL A 252 -1.38 -2.51 15.59
C VAL A 252 -2.26 -3.12 16.68
N ALA A 253 -1.70 -3.49 17.83
CA ALA A 253 -2.43 -4.04 18.98
C ALA A 253 -3.55 -3.10 19.41
N LYS A 254 -3.22 -1.82 19.61
CA LYS A 254 -4.20 -0.79 19.97
C LYS A 254 -5.30 -0.60 18.92
N LYS A 255 -4.97 -0.80 17.65
CA LYS A 255 -5.96 -0.75 16.55
C LYS A 255 -6.89 -1.94 16.59
N ILE A 256 -6.37 -3.13 16.83
CA ILE A 256 -7.13 -4.37 16.93
C ILE A 256 -8.07 -4.33 18.12
N ASP A 257 -7.60 -3.95 19.30
CA ASP A 257 -8.41 -3.85 20.54
C ASP A 257 -9.68 -3.00 20.41
N LYS A 258 -9.68 -2.06 19.48
CA LYS A 258 -10.85 -1.22 19.19
C LYS A 258 -12.03 -2.02 18.61
N TYR A 259 -11.75 -3.15 17.94
CA TYR A 259 -12.74 -3.96 17.22
C TYR A 259 -13.03 -5.32 17.86
N TRP A 260 -12.20 -5.75 18.81
CA TRP A 260 -12.32 -7.04 19.50
C TRP A 260 -12.38 -6.83 21.02
N ARG A 261 -13.40 -6.10 21.46
CA ARG A 261 -13.73 -5.96 22.91
C ARG A 261 -14.81 -6.93 23.31
#